data_0d9bad35907294d15739ea1a244f663d
#
_entry.id   0d9bad35907294d15739ea1a244f663d
#
_cell.length_a   1.000
_cell.length_b   1.000
_cell.length_c   1.000
_cell.angle_alpha   90.00
_cell.angle_beta   90.00
_cell.angle_gamma   90.00
#
_symmetry.space_group_name_H-M   'P 1'
#
loop_
_entity.id
_entity.type
_entity.pdbx_description
1 polymer ?
#
loop_
_entity_poly.entity_id
_entity_poly.type
_entity_poly.pdbx_seq_one_letter_code
_entity_poly.pdbx_strand_id
1 'polypeptide(L)'
;MIDIHSHILPGVDDGAQSLKDSIDMARLAVSEGIDTIIATPHHKNGAYENIRTKLLPEIDQLNEHLEKNQIPLKVLPGQEVRVYGELLEDLEQGLIQTINHSSYLLIEFPSNHIPRYASTLFFELQQKGINPILVHPERNMAIVENPNLLYDFVQKGVSTQLTCGSIAGKFGKKIKKVSMDLLSSNLIHFVSSDAHNVSTRQFWMNQALDEIEKQFGLDQIYYFEENAELLISGQTIMREMPQPVRQRKFLGLF
;
A
#
# COMPACT_ATOMS: atom_id res chain seq x y z
N MET A 1 13.10 -1.51 8.99
CA MET A 1 12.13 -1.74 7.87
C MET A 1 11.15 -0.59 7.76
N ILE A 2 10.68 -0.29 6.55
CA ILE A 2 9.72 0.77 6.25
C ILE A 2 8.37 0.16 5.88
N ASP A 3 7.30 0.59 6.54
CA ASP A 3 5.92 0.24 6.18
C ASP A 3 5.27 1.43 5.46
N ILE A 4 5.01 1.28 4.16
CA ILE A 4 4.55 2.39 3.32
C ILE A 4 3.03 2.59 3.32
N HIS A 5 2.26 1.78 4.08
CA HIS A 5 0.79 1.84 4.10
C HIS A 5 0.25 1.39 5.45
N SER A 6 -0.22 2.37 6.26
CA SER A 6 -0.81 2.10 7.58
C SER A 6 -1.78 3.21 8.01
N HIS A 7 -2.85 2.82 8.70
CA HIS A 7 -3.91 3.71 9.23
C HIS A 7 -3.67 4.00 10.71
N ILE A 8 -2.45 4.49 11.00
CA ILE A 8 -1.98 4.71 12.39
C ILE A 8 -2.46 6.02 13.01
N LEU A 9 -2.97 7.00 12.21
CA LEU A 9 -3.40 8.29 12.74
C LEU A 9 -4.71 8.18 13.53
N PRO A 10 -4.80 8.82 14.73
CA PRO A 10 -5.94 8.64 15.61
C PRO A 10 -7.19 9.39 15.12
N GLY A 11 -8.32 8.68 14.97
CA GLY A 11 -9.64 9.26 14.76
C GLY A 11 -9.90 9.89 13.39
N VAL A 12 -9.04 9.63 12.39
CA VAL A 12 -9.19 10.24 11.06
C VAL A 12 -9.89 9.32 10.05
N ASP A 13 -9.83 7.99 10.28
CA ASP A 13 -10.48 6.99 9.44
C ASP A 13 -10.88 5.74 10.25
N ASP A 14 -10.97 4.55 9.61
CA ASP A 14 -11.29 3.26 10.26
C ASP A 14 -10.05 2.55 10.85
N GLY A 15 -8.90 3.20 10.89
CA GLY A 15 -7.72 2.75 11.58
C GLY A 15 -7.75 2.99 13.09
N ALA A 16 -6.69 3.55 13.67
CA ALA A 16 -6.62 3.91 15.09
C ALA A 16 -7.75 4.89 15.46
N GLN A 17 -8.57 4.56 16.46
CA GLN A 17 -9.68 5.41 16.88
C GLN A 17 -9.29 6.43 17.95
N SER A 18 -8.16 6.23 18.61
CA SER A 18 -7.64 7.08 19.67
C SER A 18 -6.10 7.13 19.64
N LEU A 19 -5.53 8.14 20.31
CA LEU A 19 -4.09 8.22 20.50
C LEU A 19 -3.54 6.95 21.17
N LYS A 20 -4.30 6.36 22.08
CA LYS A 20 -3.89 5.08 22.71
C LYS A 20 -3.75 3.98 21.68
N ASP A 21 -4.68 3.85 20.74
CA ASP A 21 -4.62 2.84 19.68
C ASP A 21 -3.40 3.08 18.78
N SER A 22 -3.13 4.34 18.41
CA SER A 22 -1.92 4.71 17.64
C SER A 22 -0.63 4.31 18.37
N ILE A 23 -0.54 4.56 19.67
CA ILE A 23 0.61 4.17 20.50
C ILE A 23 0.74 2.64 20.59
N ASP A 24 -0.37 1.93 20.75
CA ASP A 24 -0.35 0.46 20.79
C ASP A 24 0.05 -0.12 19.41
N MET A 25 -0.42 0.46 18.31
CA MET A 25 0.02 0.11 16.95
C MET A 25 1.52 0.40 16.75
N ALA A 26 2.00 1.56 17.20
CA ALA A 26 3.42 1.93 17.09
C ALA A 26 4.34 0.94 17.84
N ARG A 27 3.94 0.52 19.04
CA ARG A 27 4.71 -0.49 19.80
C ARG A 27 4.73 -1.85 19.09
N LEU A 28 3.59 -2.25 18.50
CA LEU A 28 3.51 -3.48 17.74
C LEU A 28 4.40 -3.41 16.49
N ALA A 29 4.36 -2.29 15.75
CA ALA A 29 5.23 -2.06 14.59
C ALA A 29 6.71 -2.20 14.94
N VAL A 30 7.16 -1.53 15.99
CA VAL A 30 8.55 -1.62 16.48
C VAL A 30 8.91 -3.07 16.87
N SER A 31 8.00 -3.82 17.48
CA SER A 31 8.24 -5.22 17.83
C SER A 31 8.37 -6.15 16.60
N GLU A 32 7.83 -5.74 15.46
CA GLU A 32 8.03 -6.40 14.16
C GLU A 32 9.26 -5.86 13.39
N GLY A 33 10.04 -4.93 13.98
CA GLY A 33 11.25 -4.36 13.37
C GLY A 33 10.98 -3.20 12.42
N ILE A 34 9.77 -2.63 12.42
CA ILE A 34 9.41 -1.44 11.64
C ILE A 34 9.91 -0.21 12.42
N ASP A 35 10.69 0.64 11.77
CA ASP A 35 11.22 1.89 12.32
C ASP A 35 10.63 3.15 11.66
N THR A 36 10.00 2.96 10.51
CA THR A 36 9.37 4.04 9.74
C THR A 36 8.03 3.58 9.19
N ILE A 37 7.00 4.38 9.41
CA ILE A 37 5.65 4.16 8.86
C ILE A 37 5.23 5.38 8.03
N ILE A 38 4.62 5.13 6.86
CA ILE A 38 3.86 6.15 6.16
C ILE A 38 2.42 6.08 6.66
N ALA A 39 1.95 7.16 7.31
CA ALA A 39 0.55 7.28 7.65
C ALA A 39 -0.25 7.58 6.38
N THR A 40 -1.17 6.70 6.03
CA THR A 40 -1.92 6.75 4.76
C THR A 40 -3.43 6.71 5.00
N PRO A 41 -4.00 7.68 5.74
CA PRO A 41 -5.43 7.66 6.00
C PRO A 41 -6.23 7.75 4.69
N HIS A 42 -7.41 7.15 4.71
CA HIS A 42 -8.33 7.17 3.59
C HIS A 42 -8.73 8.58 3.16
N HIS A 43 -8.81 8.80 1.85
CA HIS A 43 -9.34 10.02 1.26
C HIS A 43 -10.30 9.70 0.10
N LYS A 44 -11.49 10.36 0.11
CA LYS A 44 -12.54 10.23 -0.93
C LYS A 44 -13.07 8.80 -1.13
N ASN A 45 -13.01 7.94 -0.09
CA ASN A 45 -13.52 6.57 -0.18
C ASN A 45 -15.05 6.45 0.06
N GLY A 46 -15.74 7.57 0.21
CA GLY A 46 -17.18 7.64 0.46
C GLY A 46 -17.54 7.78 1.95
N ALA A 47 -16.64 7.44 2.86
CA ALA A 47 -16.81 7.60 4.31
C ALA A 47 -15.86 8.66 4.89
N TYR A 48 -14.65 8.77 4.35
CA TYR A 48 -13.60 9.64 4.90
C TYR A 48 -13.08 10.62 3.85
N GLU A 49 -12.80 11.84 4.31
CA GLU A 49 -12.23 12.92 3.51
C GLU A 49 -11.15 13.64 4.33
N ASN A 50 -9.91 13.20 4.17
CA ASN A 50 -8.75 13.72 4.87
C ASN A 50 -7.90 14.55 3.90
N ILE A 51 -7.98 15.88 3.98
CA ILE A 51 -7.16 16.76 3.14
C ILE A 51 -5.77 16.97 3.75
N ARG A 52 -4.76 17.15 2.89
CA ARG A 52 -3.34 17.33 3.26
C ARG A 52 -3.13 18.32 4.42
N THR A 53 -3.78 19.49 4.37
CA THR A 53 -3.60 20.54 5.37
C THR A 53 -4.05 20.15 6.78
N LYS A 54 -4.96 19.17 6.89
CA LYS A 54 -5.39 18.60 8.17
C LYS A 54 -4.50 17.46 8.64
N LEU A 55 -3.95 16.69 7.71
CA LEU A 55 -3.14 15.51 8.04
C LEU A 55 -1.77 15.86 8.60
N LEU A 56 -1.09 16.87 8.04
CA LEU A 56 0.28 17.19 8.44
C LEU A 56 0.39 17.54 9.95
N PRO A 57 -0.47 18.37 10.53
CA PRO A 57 -0.44 18.64 11.98
C PRO A 57 -0.69 17.37 12.83
N GLU A 58 -1.57 16.46 12.39
CA GLU A 58 -1.85 15.22 13.13
C GLU A 58 -0.63 14.27 13.15
N ILE A 59 0.11 14.21 12.03
CA ILE A 59 1.35 13.44 11.94
C ILE A 59 2.42 14.01 12.87
N ASP A 60 2.59 15.34 12.87
CA ASP A 60 3.53 16.02 13.76
C ASP A 60 3.21 15.75 15.23
N GLN A 61 1.93 15.87 15.62
CA GLN A 61 1.48 15.56 16.98
C GLN A 61 1.72 14.10 17.35
N LEU A 62 1.44 13.14 16.44
CA LEU A 62 1.71 11.74 16.72
C LEU A 62 3.22 11.49 16.93
N ASN A 63 4.09 12.06 16.09
CA ASN A 63 5.54 11.93 16.27
C ASN A 63 6.01 12.49 17.62
N GLU A 64 5.48 13.65 18.07
CA GLU A 64 5.78 14.19 19.43
C GLU A 64 5.34 13.22 20.53
N HIS A 65 4.17 12.56 20.37
CA HIS A 65 3.71 11.57 21.34
C HIS A 65 4.60 10.31 21.35
N LEU A 66 5.06 9.86 20.19
CA LEU A 66 5.99 8.73 20.08
C LEU A 66 7.32 9.03 20.78
N GLU A 67 7.88 10.22 20.55
CA GLU A 67 9.12 10.68 21.21
C GLU A 67 8.95 10.74 22.73
N LYS A 68 7.88 11.38 23.23
CA LYS A 68 7.57 11.45 24.68
C LYS A 68 7.42 10.07 25.33
N ASN A 69 6.94 9.07 24.57
CA ASN A 69 6.79 7.69 25.04
C ASN A 69 8.03 6.82 24.75
N GLN A 70 9.12 7.38 24.24
CA GLN A 70 10.37 6.69 23.90
C GLN A 70 10.14 5.49 22.92
N ILE A 71 9.22 5.64 21.98
CA ILE A 71 8.95 4.65 20.94
C ILE A 71 9.79 5.03 19.71
N PRO A 72 10.77 4.19 19.29
CA PRO A 72 11.68 4.50 18.20
C PRO A 72 11.02 4.22 16.82
N LEU A 73 9.94 4.92 16.56
CA LEU A 73 9.18 4.87 15.31
C LEU A 73 9.04 6.28 14.74
N LYS A 74 9.30 6.43 13.44
CA LYS A 74 9.07 7.66 12.69
C LYS A 74 7.83 7.52 11.84
N VAL A 75 6.90 8.48 11.92
CA VAL A 75 5.72 8.54 11.06
C VAL A 75 5.91 9.64 10.01
N LEU A 76 5.81 9.27 8.74
CA LEU A 76 5.92 10.16 7.58
C LEU A 76 4.55 10.35 6.91
N PRO A 77 4.36 11.47 6.17
CA PRO A 77 3.07 11.77 5.54
C PRO A 77 2.82 10.96 4.27
N GLY A 78 1.59 10.53 4.12
CA GLY A 78 1.03 9.93 2.92
C GLY A 78 -0.48 10.00 2.95
N GLN A 79 -1.13 9.34 2.01
CA GLN A 79 -2.58 9.28 1.90
C GLN A 79 -2.97 8.10 1.02
N GLU A 80 -3.98 7.33 1.42
CA GLU A 80 -4.63 6.35 0.56
C GLU A 80 -5.83 7.01 -0.12
N VAL A 81 -5.67 7.32 -1.41
CA VAL A 81 -6.68 8.05 -2.18
C VAL A 81 -7.53 7.06 -2.97
N ARG A 82 -8.83 7.03 -2.69
CA ARG A 82 -9.78 6.34 -3.57
C ARG A 82 -9.78 7.00 -4.95
N VAL A 83 -9.68 6.22 -6.02
CA VAL A 83 -9.74 6.76 -7.37
C VAL A 83 -11.08 7.47 -7.63
N TYR A 84 -11.04 8.73 -8.11
CA TYR A 84 -12.20 9.55 -8.46
C TYR A 84 -11.86 10.54 -9.58
N GLY A 85 -12.86 11.14 -10.19
CA GLY A 85 -12.70 11.95 -11.42
C GLY A 85 -11.84 13.20 -11.23
N GLU A 86 -12.02 13.90 -10.11
CA GLU A 86 -11.40 15.20 -9.83
C GLU A 86 -10.02 15.06 -9.13
N LEU A 87 -9.46 13.84 -9.07
CA LEU A 87 -8.19 13.57 -8.36
C LEU A 87 -7.04 14.46 -8.83
N LEU A 88 -6.93 14.69 -10.14
CA LEU A 88 -5.89 15.58 -10.70
C LEU A 88 -6.06 17.04 -10.27
N GLU A 89 -7.29 17.52 -10.27
CA GLU A 89 -7.63 18.89 -9.85
C GLU A 89 -7.31 19.09 -8.36
N ASP A 90 -7.70 18.15 -7.51
CA ASP A 90 -7.42 18.19 -6.07
C ASP A 90 -5.92 18.08 -5.77
N LEU A 91 -5.18 17.33 -6.58
CA LEU A 91 -3.71 17.27 -6.49
C LEU A 91 -3.06 18.62 -6.84
N GLU A 92 -3.51 19.28 -7.92
CA GLU A 92 -3.03 20.60 -8.34
C GLU A 92 -3.37 21.70 -7.31
N GLN A 93 -4.51 21.57 -6.62
CA GLN A 93 -4.91 22.44 -5.52
C GLN A 93 -4.16 22.17 -4.21
N GLY A 94 -3.32 21.13 -4.15
CA GLY A 94 -2.55 20.75 -2.98
C GLY A 94 -3.40 20.14 -1.85
N LEU A 95 -4.54 19.56 -2.17
CA LEU A 95 -5.44 18.89 -1.21
C LEU A 95 -4.98 17.44 -0.92
N ILE A 96 -4.24 16.83 -1.85
CA ILE A 96 -3.75 15.47 -1.75
C ILE A 96 -2.32 15.44 -1.24
N GLN A 97 -2.02 14.47 -0.36
CA GLN A 97 -0.68 14.22 0.17
C GLN A 97 -0.04 13.02 -0.53
N THR A 98 1.05 13.26 -1.25
CA THR A 98 1.91 12.21 -1.80
C THR A 98 2.77 11.59 -0.70
N ILE A 99 3.35 10.42 -0.95
CA ILE A 99 4.24 9.74 0.01
C ILE A 99 5.45 10.60 0.30
N ASN A 100 5.57 11.05 1.56
CA ASN A 100 6.66 11.87 2.07
C ASN A 100 7.04 13.05 1.14
N HIS A 101 6.04 13.72 0.57
CA HIS A 101 6.20 14.82 -0.41
C HIS A 101 6.93 14.43 -1.71
N SER A 102 7.08 13.14 -1.99
CA SER A 102 7.67 12.61 -3.22
C SER A 102 6.70 12.70 -4.41
N SER A 103 7.10 12.16 -5.55
CA SER A 103 6.22 12.01 -6.71
C SER A 103 5.30 10.78 -6.65
N TYR A 104 5.28 10.01 -5.57
CA TYR A 104 4.49 8.78 -5.46
C TYR A 104 3.18 9.00 -4.73
N LEU A 105 2.10 8.41 -5.25
CA LEU A 105 0.75 8.50 -4.70
C LEU A 105 0.10 7.12 -4.58
N LEU A 106 -0.37 6.75 -3.38
CA LEU A 106 -1.17 5.53 -3.21
C LEU A 106 -2.58 5.77 -3.71
N ILE A 107 -3.05 4.85 -4.56
CA ILE A 107 -4.39 4.91 -5.15
C ILE A 107 -5.11 3.58 -4.92
N GLU A 108 -6.31 3.67 -4.36
CA GLU A 108 -7.18 2.53 -4.10
C GLU A 108 -8.30 2.45 -5.15
N PHE A 109 -8.54 1.25 -5.68
CA PHE A 109 -9.75 0.98 -6.48
C PHE A 109 -10.95 0.60 -5.60
N PRO A 110 -12.19 0.80 -6.07
CA PRO A 110 -13.35 0.15 -5.48
C PRO A 110 -13.15 -1.37 -5.39
N SER A 111 -13.60 -1.99 -4.30
CA SER A 111 -13.29 -3.40 -4.00
C SER A 111 -13.79 -4.38 -5.08
N ASN A 112 -14.84 -4.04 -5.84
CA ASN A 112 -15.54 -4.95 -6.73
C ASN A 112 -15.28 -4.75 -8.23
N HIS A 113 -14.65 -3.65 -8.65
CA HIS A 113 -14.38 -3.37 -10.06
C HIS A 113 -13.19 -2.44 -10.26
N ILE A 114 -12.74 -2.33 -11.50
CA ILE A 114 -11.78 -1.33 -11.96
C ILE A 114 -12.58 -0.24 -12.71
N PRO A 115 -12.50 1.04 -12.30
CA PRO A 115 -13.18 2.13 -12.99
C PRO A 115 -12.69 2.26 -14.44
N ARG A 116 -13.60 2.48 -15.37
CA ARG A 116 -13.27 2.55 -16.81
C ARG A 116 -12.26 3.65 -17.14
N TYR A 117 -12.26 4.73 -16.39
CA TYR A 117 -11.35 5.87 -16.57
C TYR A 117 -9.97 5.68 -15.90
N ALA A 118 -9.78 4.62 -15.10
CA ALA A 118 -8.56 4.44 -14.31
C ALA A 118 -7.29 4.44 -15.17
N SER A 119 -7.31 3.79 -16.33
CA SER A 119 -6.14 3.76 -17.23
C SER A 119 -5.78 5.15 -17.79
N THR A 120 -6.79 5.97 -18.11
CA THR A 120 -6.60 7.35 -18.57
C THR A 120 -6.06 8.21 -17.43
N LEU A 121 -6.69 8.13 -16.24
CA LEU A 121 -6.26 8.89 -15.07
C LEU A 121 -4.81 8.57 -14.68
N PHE A 122 -4.41 7.29 -14.68
CA PHE A 122 -3.03 6.91 -14.35
C PHE A 122 -2.03 7.45 -15.39
N PHE A 123 -2.38 7.44 -16.66
CA PHE A 123 -1.57 8.07 -17.70
C PHE A 123 -1.44 9.58 -17.50
N GLU A 124 -2.53 10.27 -17.18
CA GLU A 124 -2.52 11.73 -16.92
C GLU A 124 -1.71 12.07 -15.65
N LEU A 125 -1.80 11.28 -14.58
CA LEU A 125 -0.94 11.41 -13.39
C LEU A 125 0.54 11.32 -13.78
N GLN A 126 0.91 10.30 -14.57
CA GLN A 126 2.29 10.11 -15.05
C GLN A 126 2.77 11.27 -15.91
N GLN A 127 1.92 11.86 -16.76
CA GLN A 127 2.22 13.05 -17.53
C GLN A 127 2.50 14.28 -16.64
N LYS A 128 1.92 14.33 -15.46
CA LYS A 128 2.16 15.36 -14.42
C LYS A 128 3.38 15.04 -13.54
N GLY A 129 4.09 13.95 -13.80
CA GLY A 129 5.24 13.51 -13.01
C GLY A 129 4.86 12.78 -11.71
N ILE A 130 3.61 12.37 -11.56
CA ILE A 130 3.14 11.58 -10.41
C ILE A 130 3.18 10.10 -10.76
N ASN A 131 3.79 9.31 -9.90
CA ASN A 131 3.92 7.87 -10.03
C ASN A 131 2.82 7.17 -9.22
N PRO A 132 1.74 6.67 -9.85
CA PRO A 132 0.68 5.98 -9.11
C PRO A 132 1.17 4.64 -8.58
N ILE A 133 0.79 4.34 -7.33
CA ILE A 133 0.95 3.03 -6.70
C ILE A 133 -0.45 2.49 -6.43
N LEU A 134 -0.87 1.48 -7.18
CA LEU A 134 -2.13 0.79 -6.92
C LEU A 134 -1.97 -0.10 -5.69
N VAL A 135 -2.74 0.19 -4.63
CA VAL A 135 -2.66 -0.55 -3.38
C VAL A 135 -3.55 -1.79 -3.40
N HIS A 136 -3.12 -2.81 -2.66
CA HIS A 136 -3.80 -4.09 -2.41
C HIS A 136 -4.65 -4.62 -3.59
N PRO A 137 -4.09 -4.73 -4.81
CA PRO A 137 -4.81 -5.21 -5.99
C PRO A 137 -5.35 -6.63 -5.82
N GLU A 138 -4.76 -7.44 -4.94
CA GLU A 138 -5.17 -8.80 -4.61
C GLU A 138 -6.53 -8.85 -3.87
N ARG A 139 -7.03 -7.71 -3.41
CA ARG A 139 -8.33 -7.59 -2.73
C ARG A 139 -9.43 -7.04 -3.66
N ASN A 140 -9.06 -6.59 -4.87
CA ASN A 140 -10.02 -6.17 -5.88
C ASN A 140 -10.62 -7.38 -6.61
N MET A 141 -11.95 -7.53 -6.60
CA MET A 141 -12.62 -8.72 -7.14
C MET A 141 -12.32 -8.94 -8.63
N ALA A 142 -12.28 -7.90 -9.45
CA ALA A 142 -12.00 -8.02 -10.87
C ALA A 142 -10.57 -8.54 -11.12
N ILE A 143 -9.57 -8.09 -10.33
CA ILE A 143 -8.19 -8.55 -10.42
C ILE A 143 -8.06 -9.97 -9.88
N VAL A 144 -8.77 -10.32 -8.78
CA VAL A 144 -8.81 -11.69 -8.25
C VAL A 144 -9.37 -12.69 -9.26
N GLU A 145 -10.34 -12.28 -10.07
CA GLU A 145 -10.93 -13.11 -11.13
C GLU A 145 -10.05 -13.17 -12.38
N ASN A 146 -9.41 -12.06 -12.74
CA ASN A 146 -8.50 -11.96 -13.87
C ASN A 146 -7.24 -11.16 -13.51
N PRO A 147 -6.20 -11.79 -12.94
CA PRO A 147 -4.99 -11.10 -12.53
C PRO A 147 -4.22 -10.41 -13.67
N ASN A 148 -4.46 -10.78 -14.93
CA ASN A 148 -3.85 -10.12 -16.07
C ASN A 148 -4.35 -8.68 -16.30
N LEU A 149 -5.45 -8.27 -15.66
CA LEU A 149 -5.84 -6.87 -15.62
C LEU A 149 -4.79 -6.00 -14.89
N LEU A 150 -4.12 -6.55 -13.87
CA LEU A 150 -3.04 -5.85 -13.19
C LEU A 150 -1.78 -5.76 -14.06
N TYR A 151 -1.47 -6.82 -14.82
CA TYR A 151 -0.34 -6.84 -15.76
C TYR A 151 -0.41 -5.65 -16.73
N ASP A 152 -1.60 -5.35 -17.27
CA ASP A 152 -1.80 -4.23 -18.19
C ASP A 152 -1.48 -2.86 -17.57
N PHE A 153 -1.76 -2.67 -16.26
CA PHE A 153 -1.39 -1.46 -15.54
C PHE A 153 0.11 -1.39 -15.27
N VAL A 154 0.71 -2.49 -14.80
CA VAL A 154 2.15 -2.56 -14.50
C VAL A 154 2.98 -2.34 -15.75
N GLN A 155 2.59 -2.92 -16.89
CA GLN A 155 3.23 -2.69 -18.19
C GLN A 155 3.25 -1.21 -18.60
N LYS A 156 2.24 -0.44 -18.17
CA LYS A 156 2.12 1.00 -18.41
C LYS A 156 2.83 1.85 -17.35
N GLY A 157 3.63 1.23 -16.48
CA GLY A 157 4.43 1.94 -15.49
C GLY A 157 3.73 2.22 -14.15
N VAL A 158 2.56 1.66 -13.88
CA VAL A 158 1.91 1.71 -12.57
C VAL A 158 2.67 0.80 -11.60
N SER A 159 3.00 1.31 -10.42
CA SER A 159 3.53 0.49 -9.32
C SER A 159 2.39 -0.14 -8.51
N THR A 160 2.72 -1.15 -7.72
CA THR A 160 1.71 -1.90 -6.97
C THR A 160 2.21 -2.24 -5.58
N GLN A 161 1.33 -2.24 -4.59
CA GLN A 161 1.62 -2.63 -3.22
C GLN A 161 0.71 -3.78 -2.80
N LEU A 162 1.29 -4.84 -2.25
CA LEU A 162 0.60 -6.03 -1.75
C LEU A 162 0.50 -6.00 -0.22
N THR A 163 -0.64 -6.43 0.33
CA THR A 163 -0.85 -6.42 1.79
C THR A 163 -0.20 -7.62 2.48
N CYS A 164 0.54 -7.38 3.57
CA CYS A 164 1.19 -8.43 4.40
C CYS A 164 0.20 -9.51 4.86
N GLY A 165 -0.98 -9.10 5.35
CA GLY A 165 -2.04 -10.03 5.76
C GLY A 165 -2.52 -10.96 4.64
N SER A 166 -2.49 -10.51 3.37
CA SER A 166 -2.82 -11.33 2.20
C SER A 166 -1.78 -12.43 2.00
N ILE A 167 -0.50 -12.08 2.06
CA ILE A 167 0.65 -13.00 1.93
C ILE A 167 0.66 -14.00 3.09
N ALA A 168 0.46 -13.53 4.32
CA ALA A 168 0.38 -14.37 5.52
C ALA A 168 -0.89 -15.23 5.57
N GLY A 169 -1.82 -15.08 4.61
CA GLY A 169 -3.05 -15.91 4.50
C GLY A 169 -4.18 -15.53 5.46
N LYS A 170 -4.12 -14.35 6.09
CA LYS A 170 -5.13 -13.86 7.04
C LYS A 170 -6.48 -13.57 6.38
N PHE A 171 -6.47 -13.27 5.08
CA PHE A 171 -7.67 -13.02 4.27
C PHE A 171 -8.14 -14.23 3.45
N GLY A 172 -7.62 -15.41 3.80
CA GLY A 172 -8.04 -16.69 3.24
C GLY A 172 -7.19 -17.19 2.07
N LYS A 173 -7.36 -18.48 1.78
CA LYS A 173 -6.50 -19.22 0.83
C LYS A 173 -6.55 -18.68 -0.59
N LYS A 174 -7.71 -18.15 -1.04
CA LYS A 174 -7.86 -17.60 -2.40
C LYS A 174 -7.02 -16.35 -2.57
N ILE A 175 -7.09 -15.43 -1.60
CA ILE A 175 -6.33 -14.17 -1.61
C ILE A 175 -4.83 -14.48 -1.53
N LYS A 176 -4.40 -15.35 -0.59
CA LYS A 176 -3.00 -15.77 -0.50
C LYS A 176 -2.49 -16.34 -1.83
N LYS A 177 -3.28 -17.19 -2.49
CA LYS A 177 -2.88 -17.76 -3.78
C LYS A 177 -2.69 -16.67 -4.85
N VAL A 178 -3.66 -15.74 -4.97
CA VAL A 178 -3.55 -14.63 -5.92
C VAL A 178 -2.32 -13.78 -5.60
N SER A 179 -2.07 -13.45 -4.32
CA SER A 179 -0.88 -12.73 -3.88
C SER A 179 0.42 -13.38 -4.37
N MET A 180 0.54 -14.70 -4.21
CA MET A 180 1.72 -15.45 -4.67
C MET A 180 1.82 -15.52 -6.19
N ASP A 181 0.70 -15.64 -6.90
CA ASP A 181 0.67 -15.61 -8.37
C ASP A 181 1.12 -14.22 -8.91
N LEU A 182 0.73 -13.12 -8.24
CA LEU A 182 1.16 -11.76 -8.59
C LEU A 182 2.66 -11.54 -8.30
N LEU A 183 3.16 -12.00 -7.16
CA LEU A 183 4.59 -11.96 -6.81
C LEU A 183 5.43 -12.70 -7.84
N SER A 184 5.08 -13.95 -8.17
CA SER A 184 5.81 -14.78 -9.14
C SER A 184 5.79 -14.23 -10.57
N SER A 185 4.94 -13.24 -10.84
CA SER A 185 4.82 -12.61 -12.16
C SER A 185 5.45 -11.21 -12.22
N ASN A 186 6.25 -10.83 -11.22
CA ASN A 186 6.89 -9.51 -11.09
C ASN A 186 5.89 -8.35 -11.22
N LEU A 187 4.70 -8.54 -10.66
CA LEU A 187 3.64 -7.51 -10.69
C LEU A 187 3.57 -6.71 -9.39
N ILE A 188 4.45 -6.96 -8.42
CA ILE A 188 4.45 -6.31 -7.11
C ILE A 188 5.78 -5.60 -6.89
N HIS A 189 5.70 -4.35 -6.45
CA HIS A 189 6.85 -3.47 -6.22
C HIS A 189 7.08 -3.19 -4.74
N PHE A 190 6.01 -3.32 -3.93
CA PHE A 190 6.03 -3.04 -2.49
C PHE A 190 5.20 -4.08 -1.74
N VAL A 191 5.63 -4.37 -0.51
CA VAL A 191 4.85 -5.12 0.48
C VAL A 191 4.68 -4.23 1.70
N SER A 192 3.45 -4.15 2.25
CA SER A 192 3.12 -3.23 3.32
C SER A 192 1.97 -3.76 4.16
N SER A 193 1.82 -3.26 5.37
CA SER A 193 0.88 -3.85 6.32
C SER A 193 -0.59 -3.59 6.02
N ASP A 194 -0.94 -2.38 5.62
CA ASP A 194 -2.32 -1.87 5.62
C ASP A 194 -2.95 -2.06 7.02
N ALA A 195 -2.15 -1.79 8.08
CA ALA A 195 -2.55 -2.02 9.46
C ALA A 195 -3.54 -0.96 9.93
N HIS A 196 -4.61 -1.42 10.61
CA HIS A 196 -5.67 -0.57 11.15
C HIS A 196 -5.80 -0.70 12.67
N ASN A 197 -5.31 -1.80 13.25
CA ASN A 197 -5.38 -2.07 14.68
C ASN A 197 -4.37 -3.15 15.07
N VAL A 198 -4.30 -3.46 16.36
CA VAL A 198 -3.38 -4.48 16.92
C VAL A 198 -3.98 -5.89 17.01
N SER A 199 -5.13 -6.14 16.39
CA SER A 199 -5.84 -7.41 16.52
C SER A 199 -6.19 -8.07 15.19
N THR A 200 -7.20 -7.56 14.48
CA THR A 200 -7.77 -8.19 13.27
C THR A 200 -7.13 -7.72 11.96
N ARG A 201 -6.57 -6.50 11.96
CA ARG A 201 -5.85 -5.90 10.83
C ARG A 201 -4.54 -5.31 11.33
N GLN A 202 -3.67 -6.15 11.87
CA GLN A 202 -2.35 -5.77 12.37
C GLN A 202 -1.28 -5.84 11.25
N PHE A 203 -0.02 -5.61 11.60
CA PHE A 203 1.06 -5.47 10.61
C PHE A 203 1.37 -6.77 9.85
N TRP A 204 1.56 -7.90 10.55
CA TRP A 204 1.94 -9.21 9.95
C TRP A 204 3.17 -9.14 9.03
N MET A 205 4.03 -8.15 9.22
CA MET A 205 5.19 -7.91 8.35
C MET A 205 6.14 -9.12 8.39
N ASN A 206 6.54 -9.55 9.58
CA ASN A 206 7.45 -10.69 9.74
C ASN A 206 6.88 -11.97 9.11
N GLN A 207 5.57 -12.24 9.31
CA GLN A 207 4.94 -13.43 8.73
C GLN A 207 4.87 -13.36 7.20
N ALA A 208 4.68 -12.19 6.61
CA ALA A 208 4.68 -12.00 5.17
C ALA A 208 6.09 -12.19 4.60
N LEU A 209 7.10 -11.60 5.23
CA LEU A 209 8.50 -11.73 4.81
C LEU A 209 9.00 -13.19 4.90
N ASP A 210 8.66 -13.92 5.97
CA ASP A 210 8.97 -15.36 6.09
C ASP A 210 8.37 -16.18 4.92
N GLU A 211 7.13 -15.88 4.53
CA GLU A 211 6.49 -16.55 3.39
C GLU A 211 7.14 -16.19 2.05
N ILE A 212 7.57 -14.93 1.89
CA ILE A 212 8.30 -14.46 0.70
C ILE A 212 9.67 -15.13 0.64
N GLU A 213 10.44 -15.10 1.73
CA GLU A 213 11.76 -15.73 1.79
C GLU A 213 11.69 -17.20 1.41
N LYS A 214 10.74 -17.94 1.97
CA LYS A 214 10.53 -19.35 1.72
C LYS A 214 10.25 -19.68 0.26
N GLN A 215 9.57 -18.80 -0.50
CA GLN A 215 9.14 -19.08 -1.87
C GLN A 215 10.02 -18.43 -2.92
N PHE A 216 10.58 -17.24 -2.63
CA PHE A 216 11.29 -16.40 -3.59
C PHE A 216 12.74 -16.10 -3.19
N GLY A 217 13.12 -16.41 -1.94
CA GLY A 217 14.46 -16.13 -1.41
C GLY A 217 14.64 -14.72 -0.86
N LEU A 218 15.81 -14.47 -0.26
CA LEU A 218 16.15 -13.20 0.38
C LEU A 218 16.25 -12.02 -0.59
N ASP A 219 16.67 -12.26 -1.84
CA ASP A 219 16.81 -11.21 -2.86
C ASP A 219 15.47 -10.48 -3.10
N GLN A 220 14.36 -11.21 -2.98
CA GLN A 220 13.03 -10.61 -3.11
C GLN A 220 12.67 -9.68 -1.93
N ILE A 221 13.14 -10.01 -0.73
CA ILE A 221 12.97 -9.14 0.46
C ILE A 221 13.78 -7.87 0.27
N TYR A 222 15.07 -7.99 -0.09
CA TYR A 222 15.92 -6.82 -0.34
C TYR A 222 15.37 -5.91 -1.44
N TYR A 223 14.77 -6.49 -2.49
CA TYR A 223 14.09 -5.72 -3.53
C TYR A 223 12.96 -4.84 -2.96
N PHE A 224 12.12 -5.37 -2.05
CA PHE A 224 11.03 -4.59 -1.43
C PHE A 224 11.55 -3.55 -0.44
N GLU A 225 12.55 -3.90 0.38
CA GLU A 225 13.17 -2.98 1.34
C GLU A 225 13.84 -1.81 0.61
N GLU A 226 14.63 -2.06 -0.43
CA GLU A 226 15.29 -1.03 -1.22
C GLU A 226 14.27 -0.15 -1.96
N ASN A 227 13.21 -0.73 -2.51
CA ASN A 227 12.14 0.04 -3.12
C ASN A 227 11.43 0.97 -2.11
N ALA A 228 11.21 0.53 -0.87
CA ALA A 228 10.63 1.38 0.16
C ALA A 228 11.57 2.55 0.54
N GLU A 229 12.88 2.33 0.61
CA GLU A 229 13.89 3.37 0.84
C GLU A 229 13.95 4.39 -0.31
N LEU A 230 13.97 3.91 -1.56
CA LEU A 230 13.94 4.75 -2.75
C LEU A 230 12.67 5.60 -2.80
N LEU A 231 11.52 5.00 -2.47
CA LEU A 231 10.21 5.66 -2.42
C LEU A 231 10.21 6.85 -1.45
N ILE A 232 10.61 6.64 -0.20
CA ILE A 232 10.59 7.70 0.81
C ILE A 232 11.64 8.79 0.54
N SER A 233 12.70 8.45 -0.20
CA SER A 233 13.74 9.39 -0.65
C SER A 233 13.34 10.12 -1.94
N GLY A 234 12.17 9.83 -2.52
CA GLY A 234 11.69 10.43 -3.77
C GLY A 234 12.48 10.01 -5.02
N GLN A 235 13.21 8.90 -4.93
CA GLN A 235 14.00 8.35 -6.03
C GLN A 235 13.18 7.39 -6.89
N THR A 236 13.71 7.07 -8.08
CA THR A 236 13.08 6.08 -8.97
C THR A 236 13.26 4.69 -8.39
N ILE A 237 12.16 3.97 -8.17
CA ILE A 237 12.17 2.59 -7.67
C ILE A 237 12.66 1.60 -8.73
N MET A 238 13.17 0.47 -8.28
CA MET A 238 13.52 -0.65 -9.14
C MET A 238 12.26 -1.34 -9.68
N ARG A 239 12.36 -1.85 -10.90
CA ARG A 239 11.28 -2.59 -11.55
C ARG A 239 11.84 -3.79 -12.27
N GLU A 240 11.29 -4.95 -12.01
CA GLU A 240 11.52 -6.13 -12.80
C GLU A 240 10.57 -6.20 -14.00
N MET A 241 10.95 -6.95 -15.04
CA MET A 241 10.08 -7.09 -16.21
C MET A 241 8.80 -7.87 -15.83
N PRO A 242 7.61 -7.25 -15.94
CA PRO A 242 6.36 -7.90 -15.59
C PRO A 242 6.06 -9.06 -16.52
N GLN A 243 5.46 -10.10 -15.99
CA GLN A 243 5.02 -11.28 -16.75
C GLN A 243 3.51 -11.47 -16.61
N PRO A 244 2.83 -11.96 -17.65
CA PRO A 244 1.43 -12.36 -17.51
C PRO A 244 1.28 -13.46 -16.47
N VAL A 245 0.26 -13.36 -15.63
CA VAL A 245 -0.06 -14.42 -14.67
C VAL A 245 -0.53 -15.66 -15.41
N ARG A 246 0.18 -16.77 -15.23
CA ARG A 246 -0.16 -18.06 -15.86
C ARG A 246 -1.40 -18.64 -15.20
N GLN A 247 -2.55 -18.55 -15.86
CA GLN A 247 -3.71 -19.31 -15.44
C GLN A 247 -3.42 -20.81 -15.64
N ARG A 248 -3.39 -21.59 -14.57
CA ARG A 248 -3.42 -23.05 -14.70
C ARG A 248 -4.77 -23.41 -15.34
N LYS A 249 -4.77 -23.73 -16.63
CA LYS A 249 -5.92 -24.38 -17.25
C LYS A 249 -6.15 -25.68 -16.48
N PHE A 250 -7.24 -25.80 -15.78
CA PHE A 250 -7.75 -27.10 -15.38
C PHE A 250 -7.99 -27.84 -16.69
N LEU A 251 -7.14 -28.82 -16.99
CA LEU A 251 -7.45 -29.81 -18.01
C LEU A 251 -8.69 -30.55 -17.49
N GLY A 252 -9.85 -30.08 -17.89
CA GLY A 252 -11.09 -30.82 -17.73
C GLY A 252 -10.95 -32.08 -18.56
N LEU A 253 -10.75 -33.20 -17.87
CA LEU A 253 -11.08 -34.50 -18.41
C LEU A 253 -12.60 -34.55 -18.56
N PHE A 254 -13.09 -34.43 -19.78
CA PHE A 254 -14.34 -34.99 -20.26
C PHE A 254 -14.04 -36.15 -21.18
#